data_ba1bbe937d0af4218acffc2c84a1a455
#
_entry.id   ba1bbe937d0af4218acffc2c84a1a455
#
_cell.length_a   1.000
_cell.length_b   1.000
_cell.length_c   1.000
_cell.angle_alpha   90.00
_cell.angle_beta   90.00
_cell.angle_gamma   90.00
#
_symmetry.space_group_name_H-M   'P 1'
#
loop_
_entity.id
_entity.type
_entity.pdbx_description
1 polymer ?
#
loop_
_entity_poly.entity_id
_entity_poly.type
_entity_poly.pdbx_seq_one_letter_code
_entity_poly.pdbx_strand_id
1 'polypeptide(L)'
;MKFLSPFSLFDPATMALVDAAAGQSGIPLYDLMERAGQAVASSALRHYPQALRFVVLCGGGNNGGDGYVAARALLHSGAVVAVYHLGDVGALRGDARTAFQRSGVTPLPLGDYRPFSGDVVIDAVFGAGLSRDVPQELIRVIEAVTQAKAPVLAVDLPSGLCGRRGVPLGASFRAERTVTFMARKPGHLLMPGRALCGTLEVFDIGIPSRILNAHAGAVAENSPPVWRDVLPHADTETHKFRRGHLTVFSGPAHATGASRMTALCALKAGAGIVTIAAPRQALDVLSVTLTAVMNAPVDDADDLRSWLDDRRHGTFVLGPGFGDLEKARQYVSLLGDKAVVLDADAITAFRDHREALFARVGSGAGKFVLTPHEGEFARLFPDLVADKILSKIERAQIASARSGAVLVYKGADTVIAAPDGRALVNTNAPASLATAGSGDVLAGVIGALLAQGTPAFEAAAAGVWLHGEAGHRAGDGMTAEDLGHAVRPFL
;
A
#
# COMPACT_ATOMS: atom_id res chain seq x y z
N MET A 1 -6.79 -12.74 -11.93
CA MET A 1 -8.00 -12.39 -11.16
C MET A 1 -8.09 -10.87 -11.11
N LYS A 2 -9.30 -10.29 -11.25
CA LYS A 2 -9.51 -8.84 -11.18
C LYS A 2 -10.13 -8.49 -9.84
N PHE A 3 -9.72 -7.37 -9.25
CA PHE A 3 -10.42 -6.78 -8.12
C PHE A 3 -11.53 -5.86 -8.64
N LEU A 4 -12.68 -5.86 -7.98
CA LEU A 4 -13.81 -5.04 -8.39
C LEU A 4 -13.83 -3.72 -7.60
N SER A 5 -14.47 -2.69 -8.19
CA SER A 5 -14.75 -1.44 -7.47
C SER A 5 -15.52 -1.73 -6.16
N PRO A 6 -15.26 -0.98 -5.07
CA PRO A 6 -14.51 0.28 -5.02
C PRO A 6 -13.02 0.14 -4.64
N PHE A 7 -12.48 -1.07 -4.49
CA PHE A 7 -11.13 -1.29 -3.96
C PHE A 7 -10.04 -1.27 -5.03
N SER A 8 -10.40 -1.48 -6.31
CA SER A 8 -9.45 -1.45 -7.43
C SER A 8 -8.73 -0.11 -7.53
N LEU A 9 -7.43 -0.18 -7.81
CA LEU A 9 -6.64 0.98 -8.19
C LEU A 9 -6.57 1.06 -9.72
N PHE A 10 -6.82 2.25 -10.25
CA PHE A 10 -6.76 2.52 -11.68
C PHE A 10 -5.55 3.41 -11.95
N ASP A 11 -4.57 2.90 -12.67
CA ASP A 11 -3.51 3.78 -13.14
C ASP A 11 -4.04 4.81 -14.15
N PRO A 12 -3.30 5.90 -14.41
CA PRO A 12 -3.77 6.97 -15.29
C PRO A 12 -4.17 6.49 -16.69
N ALA A 13 -3.46 5.51 -17.26
CA ALA A 13 -3.76 4.99 -18.58
C ALA A 13 -5.07 4.19 -18.58
N THR A 14 -5.27 3.36 -17.58
CA THR A 14 -6.51 2.59 -17.40
C THR A 14 -7.70 3.51 -17.13
N MET A 15 -7.52 4.60 -16.35
CA MET A 15 -8.58 5.56 -16.12
C MET A 15 -9.00 6.29 -17.40
N ALA A 16 -8.04 6.63 -18.27
CA ALA A 16 -8.35 7.20 -19.58
C ALA A 16 -9.16 6.26 -20.48
N LEU A 17 -8.95 4.93 -20.37
CA LEU A 17 -9.79 3.94 -21.07
C LEU A 17 -11.22 3.90 -20.49
N VAL A 18 -11.37 4.06 -19.19
CA VAL A 18 -12.69 4.14 -18.52
C VAL A 18 -13.45 5.37 -19.02
N ASP A 19 -12.80 6.53 -19.08
CA ASP A 19 -13.41 7.78 -19.57
C ASP A 19 -13.83 7.65 -21.06
N ALA A 20 -12.96 7.08 -21.89
CA ALA A 20 -13.27 6.81 -23.28
C ALA A 20 -14.47 5.87 -23.45
N ALA A 21 -14.52 4.80 -22.65
CA ALA A 21 -15.64 3.84 -22.65
C ALA A 21 -16.95 4.49 -22.16
N ALA A 22 -16.88 5.39 -21.18
CA ALA A 22 -18.02 6.17 -20.74
C ALA A 22 -18.58 7.04 -21.88
N GLY A 23 -17.72 7.76 -22.61
CA GLY A 23 -18.11 8.53 -23.78
C GLY A 23 -18.76 7.66 -24.88
N GLN A 24 -18.15 6.51 -25.20
CA GLN A 24 -18.70 5.55 -26.16
C GLN A 24 -20.07 4.96 -25.74
N SER A 25 -20.33 4.90 -24.44
CA SER A 25 -21.63 4.45 -23.91
C SER A 25 -22.74 5.52 -24.00
N GLY A 26 -22.42 6.70 -24.55
CA GLY A 26 -23.37 7.81 -24.73
C GLY A 26 -23.40 8.82 -23.58
N ILE A 27 -22.45 8.76 -22.64
CA ILE A 27 -22.33 9.77 -21.57
C ILE A 27 -21.52 10.95 -22.13
N PRO A 28 -22.09 12.19 -22.18
CA PRO A 28 -21.31 13.36 -22.59
C PRO A 28 -20.13 13.60 -21.63
N LEU A 29 -18.91 13.65 -22.14
CA LEU A 29 -17.72 13.81 -21.30
C LEU A 29 -17.74 15.15 -20.54
N TYR A 30 -18.31 16.19 -21.14
CA TYR A 30 -18.52 17.47 -20.45
C TYR A 30 -19.39 17.34 -19.19
N ASP A 31 -20.40 16.46 -19.19
CA ASP A 31 -21.24 16.24 -18.00
C ASP A 31 -20.46 15.58 -16.84
N LEU A 32 -19.47 14.74 -17.15
CA LEU A 32 -18.55 14.19 -16.16
C LEU A 32 -17.67 15.29 -15.56
N MET A 33 -17.11 16.15 -16.41
CA MET A 33 -16.33 17.34 -16.01
C MET A 33 -17.16 18.30 -15.15
N GLU A 34 -18.40 18.54 -15.53
CA GLU A 34 -19.34 19.37 -14.77
C GLU A 34 -19.54 18.83 -13.35
N ARG A 35 -19.78 17.52 -13.21
CA ARG A 35 -19.94 16.88 -11.89
C ARG A 35 -18.64 16.88 -11.09
N ALA A 36 -17.49 16.69 -11.76
CA ALA A 36 -16.17 16.74 -11.13
C ALA A 36 -15.90 18.12 -10.53
N GLY A 37 -16.05 19.18 -11.29
CA GLY A 37 -15.84 20.55 -10.81
C GLY A 37 -16.84 20.95 -9.71
N GLN A 38 -18.09 20.52 -9.79
CA GLN A 38 -19.07 20.73 -8.71
C GLN A 38 -18.69 20.00 -7.43
N ALA A 39 -18.16 18.78 -7.51
CA ALA A 39 -17.65 18.03 -6.36
C ALA A 39 -16.47 18.78 -5.70
N VAL A 40 -15.55 19.34 -6.49
CA VAL A 40 -14.44 20.16 -5.99
C VAL A 40 -14.97 21.39 -5.26
N ALA A 41 -15.89 22.14 -5.85
CA ALA A 41 -16.48 23.32 -5.22
C ALA A 41 -17.22 22.98 -3.91
N SER A 42 -17.97 21.88 -3.90
CA SER A 42 -18.67 21.38 -2.71
C SER A 42 -17.69 21.01 -1.60
N SER A 43 -16.59 20.31 -1.91
CA SER A 43 -15.54 19.99 -0.95
C SER A 43 -14.88 21.25 -0.42
N ALA A 44 -14.54 22.23 -1.31
CA ALA A 44 -13.94 23.49 -0.93
C ALA A 44 -14.82 24.26 0.08
N LEU A 45 -16.10 24.45 -0.22
CA LEU A 45 -17.04 25.15 0.67
C LEU A 45 -17.24 24.44 2.02
N ARG A 46 -17.29 23.11 2.00
CA ARG A 46 -17.48 22.29 3.21
C ARG A 46 -16.28 22.37 4.15
N HIS A 47 -15.07 22.32 3.63
CA HIS A 47 -13.86 22.16 4.45
C HIS A 47 -13.14 23.47 4.71
N TYR A 48 -13.42 24.53 3.94
CA TYR A 48 -12.80 25.83 4.08
C TYR A 48 -13.84 26.97 4.20
N PRO A 49 -14.79 26.87 5.15
CA PRO A 49 -15.86 27.87 5.29
C PRO A 49 -15.34 29.26 5.70
N GLN A 50 -14.10 29.36 6.15
CA GLN A 50 -13.44 30.61 6.56
C GLN A 50 -12.52 31.18 5.47
N ALA A 51 -12.50 30.59 4.27
CA ALA A 51 -11.70 31.11 3.17
C ALA A 51 -12.12 32.54 2.82
N LEU A 52 -11.19 33.48 2.79
CA LEU A 52 -11.45 34.84 2.33
C LEU A 52 -11.51 34.89 0.82
N ARG A 53 -10.75 34.03 0.16
CA ARG A 53 -10.72 33.89 -1.30
C ARG A 53 -10.31 32.47 -1.70
N PHE A 54 -11.03 31.91 -2.68
CA PHE A 54 -10.58 30.73 -3.39
C PHE A 54 -9.74 31.11 -4.59
N VAL A 55 -8.54 30.54 -4.70
CA VAL A 55 -7.62 30.77 -5.84
C VAL A 55 -7.56 29.50 -6.66
N VAL A 56 -8.14 29.49 -7.84
CA VAL A 56 -8.16 28.33 -8.71
C VAL A 56 -7.02 28.42 -9.71
N LEU A 57 -6.10 27.47 -9.66
CA LEU A 57 -4.96 27.36 -10.57
C LEU A 57 -5.32 26.34 -11.65
N CYS A 58 -5.52 26.80 -12.89
CA CYS A 58 -5.96 25.95 -13.99
C CYS A 58 -4.82 25.65 -14.97
N GLY A 59 -4.78 24.43 -15.48
CA GLY A 59 -3.94 24.03 -16.61
C GLY A 59 -4.69 23.91 -17.92
N GLY A 60 -3.98 23.55 -19.00
CA GLY A 60 -4.55 23.45 -20.34
C GLY A 60 -5.33 22.16 -20.65
N GLY A 61 -5.40 21.20 -19.71
CA GLY A 61 -6.08 19.92 -19.89
C GLY A 61 -7.44 19.82 -19.17
N ASN A 62 -7.99 18.60 -19.11
CA ASN A 62 -9.29 18.34 -18.45
C ASN A 62 -9.28 18.72 -16.97
N ASN A 63 -8.18 18.52 -16.26
CA ASN A 63 -8.03 18.94 -14.86
C ASN A 63 -8.26 20.47 -14.70
N GLY A 64 -7.71 21.26 -15.64
CA GLY A 64 -8.01 22.71 -15.71
C GLY A 64 -9.47 23.00 -16.02
N GLY A 65 -10.11 22.16 -16.85
CA GLY A 65 -11.55 22.20 -17.11
C GLY A 65 -12.37 22.02 -15.84
N ASP A 66 -12.05 21.01 -15.02
CA ASP A 66 -12.67 20.80 -13.70
C ASP A 66 -12.49 22.03 -12.80
N GLY A 67 -11.29 22.67 -12.85
CA GLY A 67 -11.00 23.91 -12.15
C GLY A 67 -11.90 25.07 -12.60
N TYR A 68 -12.14 25.25 -13.90
CA TYR A 68 -13.04 26.29 -14.40
C TYR A 68 -14.49 26.06 -13.97
N VAL A 69 -14.95 24.81 -13.99
CA VAL A 69 -16.29 24.47 -13.47
C VAL A 69 -16.36 24.76 -11.97
N ALA A 70 -15.34 24.37 -11.20
CA ALA A 70 -15.27 24.65 -9.76
C ALA A 70 -15.29 26.17 -9.47
N ALA A 71 -14.51 26.95 -10.22
CA ALA A 71 -14.48 28.42 -10.11
C ALA A 71 -15.88 29.03 -10.30
N ARG A 72 -16.59 28.60 -11.34
CA ARG A 72 -17.96 29.05 -11.63
C ARG A 72 -18.92 28.67 -10.49
N ALA A 73 -18.86 27.42 -10.00
CA ALA A 73 -19.72 26.94 -8.93
C ALA A 73 -19.49 27.73 -7.63
N LEU A 74 -18.25 28.04 -7.30
CA LEU A 74 -17.88 28.87 -6.13
C LEU A 74 -18.40 30.32 -6.29
N LEU A 75 -18.25 30.93 -7.45
CA LEU A 75 -18.79 32.27 -7.75
C LEU A 75 -20.31 32.29 -7.59
N HIS A 76 -21.03 31.29 -8.12
CA HIS A 76 -22.49 31.19 -7.96
C HIS A 76 -22.91 30.97 -6.51
N SER A 77 -22.03 30.43 -5.65
CA SER A 77 -22.28 30.31 -4.21
C SER A 77 -21.93 31.58 -3.43
N GLY A 78 -21.55 32.64 -4.11
CA GLY A 78 -21.22 33.93 -3.50
C GLY A 78 -19.80 34.03 -2.94
N ALA A 79 -18.92 33.05 -3.21
CA ALA A 79 -17.54 33.09 -2.77
C ALA A 79 -16.69 34.05 -3.61
N VAL A 80 -15.65 34.63 -3.00
CA VAL A 80 -14.64 35.42 -3.73
C VAL A 80 -13.68 34.45 -4.41
N VAL A 81 -13.55 34.54 -5.74
CA VAL A 81 -12.74 33.63 -6.55
C VAL A 81 -11.77 34.43 -7.42
N ALA A 82 -10.51 33.99 -7.47
CA ALA A 82 -9.54 34.40 -8.47
C ALA A 82 -9.05 33.19 -9.25
N VAL A 83 -8.91 33.33 -10.56
CA VAL A 83 -8.46 32.22 -11.43
C VAL A 83 -7.14 32.59 -12.07
N TYR A 84 -6.18 31.65 -12.02
CA TYR A 84 -4.89 31.77 -12.70
C TYR A 84 -4.71 30.60 -13.66
N HIS A 85 -4.09 30.85 -14.80
CA HIS A 85 -3.93 29.83 -15.85
C HIS A 85 -2.46 29.67 -16.25
N LEU A 86 -2.02 28.40 -16.37
CA LEU A 86 -0.70 28.05 -16.87
C LEU A 86 -0.71 28.00 -18.41
N GLY A 87 0.04 28.89 -19.05
CA GLY A 87 0.17 28.97 -20.48
C GLY A 87 -0.90 29.81 -21.14
N ASP A 88 -1.15 29.56 -22.44
CA ASP A 88 -2.11 30.35 -23.24
C ASP A 88 -3.53 29.77 -23.16
N VAL A 89 -4.44 30.55 -22.61
CA VAL A 89 -5.88 30.23 -22.57
C VAL A 89 -6.49 30.01 -23.97
N GLY A 90 -5.98 30.71 -24.98
CA GLY A 90 -6.40 30.53 -26.37
C GLY A 90 -6.06 29.15 -26.96
N ALA A 91 -5.14 28.44 -26.33
CA ALA A 91 -4.75 27.07 -26.70
C ALA A 91 -5.70 25.98 -26.19
N LEU A 92 -6.65 26.28 -25.30
CA LEU A 92 -7.64 25.34 -24.77
C LEU A 92 -8.45 24.66 -25.90
N ARG A 93 -8.74 23.37 -25.72
CA ARG A 93 -9.51 22.56 -26.67
C ARG A 93 -10.54 21.69 -25.94
N GLY A 94 -11.50 21.13 -26.69
CA GLY A 94 -12.50 20.20 -26.19
C GLY A 94 -13.30 20.72 -24.99
N ASP A 95 -13.54 19.83 -24.01
CA ASP A 95 -14.35 20.12 -22.83
C ASP A 95 -13.72 21.18 -21.93
N ALA A 96 -12.39 21.23 -21.81
CA ALA A 96 -11.70 22.27 -21.07
C ALA A 96 -11.96 23.68 -21.64
N ARG A 97 -12.01 23.81 -22.96
CA ARG A 97 -12.39 25.09 -23.63
C ARG A 97 -13.85 25.44 -23.34
N THR A 98 -14.74 24.47 -23.41
CA THR A 98 -16.15 24.64 -23.09
C THR A 98 -16.34 25.11 -21.64
N ALA A 99 -15.65 24.45 -20.68
CA ALA A 99 -15.67 24.83 -19.29
C ALA A 99 -15.18 26.24 -19.04
N PHE A 100 -14.06 26.64 -19.67
CA PHE A 100 -13.55 28.01 -19.63
C PHE A 100 -14.58 29.01 -20.15
N GLN A 101 -15.12 28.79 -21.34
CA GLN A 101 -16.12 29.70 -21.95
C GLN A 101 -17.38 29.86 -21.08
N ARG A 102 -17.83 28.78 -20.44
CA ARG A 102 -19.02 28.79 -19.56
C ARG A 102 -18.73 29.33 -18.17
N SER A 103 -17.46 29.42 -17.77
CA SER A 103 -17.09 29.91 -16.43
C SER A 103 -17.34 31.41 -16.26
N GLY A 104 -17.27 32.18 -17.33
CA GLY A 104 -17.41 33.65 -17.28
C GLY A 104 -16.27 34.36 -16.57
N VAL A 105 -15.17 33.65 -16.26
CA VAL A 105 -14.00 34.26 -15.58
C VAL A 105 -12.95 34.74 -16.59
N THR A 106 -12.18 35.74 -16.19
CA THR A 106 -10.98 36.18 -16.90
C THR A 106 -9.77 35.74 -16.09
N PRO A 107 -9.06 34.66 -16.47
CA PRO A 107 -7.92 34.18 -15.72
C PRO A 107 -6.71 35.10 -15.91
N LEU A 108 -5.91 35.21 -14.88
CA LEU A 108 -4.60 35.87 -14.89
C LEU A 108 -3.50 34.83 -15.23
N PRO A 109 -2.32 35.26 -15.70
CA PRO A 109 -1.17 34.36 -15.88
C PRO A 109 -0.78 33.70 -14.55
N LEU A 110 -0.46 32.39 -14.59
CA LEU A 110 -0.10 31.64 -13.38
C LEU A 110 1.09 32.26 -12.64
N GLY A 111 2.09 32.73 -13.36
CA GLY A 111 3.29 33.35 -12.79
C GLY A 111 3.04 34.67 -12.02
N ASP A 112 1.88 35.29 -12.21
CA ASP A 112 1.49 36.49 -11.48
C ASP A 112 0.86 36.21 -10.12
N TYR A 113 0.53 34.96 -9.82
CA TYR A 113 -0.05 34.60 -8.53
C TYR A 113 0.94 34.84 -7.38
N ARG A 114 0.45 35.53 -6.39
CA ARG A 114 1.14 35.75 -5.11
C ARG A 114 0.16 35.38 -4.00
N PRO A 115 0.51 34.41 -3.13
CA PRO A 115 -0.34 33.99 -2.02
C PRO A 115 -0.64 35.15 -1.07
N PHE A 116 -1.90 35.25 -0.68
CA PHE A 116 -2.38 36.21 0.29
C PHE A 116 -2.96 35.48 1.52
N SER A 117 -2.89 36.12 2.69
CA SER A 117 -3.44 35.54 3.92
C SER A 117 -4.96 35.35 3.79
N GLY A 118 -5.44 34.14 4.00
CA GLY A 118 -6.84 33.77 3.82
C GLY A 118 -7.17 33.18 2.44
N ASP A 119 -6.17 33.03 1.55
CA ASP A 119 -6.33 32.25 0.32
C ASP A 119 -6.46 30.77 0.65
N VAL A 120 -7.35 30.10 -0.08
CA VAL A 120 -7.36 28.65 -0.23
C VAL A 120 -7.09 28.33 -1.71
N VAL A 121 -6.03 27.59 -1.98
CA VAL A 121 -5.62 27.24 -3.33
C VAL A 121 -6.35 25.99 -3.78
N ILE A 122 -7.03 26.05 -4.92
CA ILE A 122 -7.57 24.89 -5.65
C ILE A 122 -6.60 24.59 -6.78
N ASP A 123 -5.83 23.53 -6.62
CA ASP A 123 -4.83 23.09 -7.59
C ASP A 123 -5.48 22.20 -8.66
N ALA A 124 -5.75 22.80 -9.81
CA ALA A 124 -6.31 22.16 -11.00
C ALA A 124 -5.37 22.27 -12.22
N VAL A 125 -4.03 22.34 -11.99
CA VAL A 125 -3.09 22.50 -13.12
C VAL A 125 -2.89 21.17 -13.83
N PHE A 126 -2.42 20.13 -13.13
CA PHE A 126 -2.18 18.79 -13.66
C PHE A 126 -2.82 17.72 -12.80
N GLY A 127 -3.61 16.83 -13.39
CA GLY A 127 -4.12 15.62 -12.77
C GLY A 127 -3.27 14.39 -13.11
N ALA A 128 -3.90 13.20 -13.11
CA ALA A 128 -3.24 11.89 -13.28
C ALA A 128 -2.46 11.74 -14.59
N GLY A 129 -2.77 12.51 -15.63
CA GLY A 129 -2.11 12.43 -16.94
C GLY A 129 -0.70 13.02 -17.01
N LEU A 130 -0.16 13.57 -15.93
CA LEU A 130 1.18 14.14 -15.90
C LEU A 130 2.25 13.05 -16.08
N SER A 131 3.12 13.19 -17.10
CA SER A 131 4.16 12.21 -17.46
C SER A 131 5.57 12.77 -17.50
N ARG A 132 5.74 14.07 -17.30
CA ARG A 132 7.02 14.79 -17.35
C ARG A 132 7.12 15.78 -16.20
N ASP A 133 8.34 16.28 -15.96
CA ASP A 133 8.58 17.29 -14.93
C ASP A 133 7.74 18.56 -15.20
N VAL A 134 7.27 19.15 -14.11
CA VAL A 134 6.50 20.38 -14.15
C VAL A 134 7.35 21.57 -14.59
N PRO A 135 6.76 22.56 -15.29
CA PRO A 135 7.52 23.74 -15.74
C PRO A 135 7.95 24.62 -14.57
N GLN A 136 9.04 25.34 -14.78
CA GLN A 136 9.65 26.23 -13.76
C GLN A 136 8.69 27.29 -13.22
N GLU A 137 7.75 27.74 -14.05
CA GLU A 137 6.70 28.69 -13.63
C GLU A 137 5.85 28.10 -12.50
N LEU A 138 5.42 26.84 -12.64
CA LEU A 138 4.64 26.15 -11.60
C LEU A 138 5.48 25.85 -10.35
N ILE A 139 6.77 25.51 -10.51
CA ILE A 139 7.68 25.29 -9.37
C ILE A 139 7.71 26.52 -8.47
N ARG A 140 7.87 27.74 -9.04
CA ARG A 140 7.87 28.98 -8.28
C ARG A 140 6.56 29.23 -7.53
N VAL A 141 5.43 28.86 -8.13
CA VAL A 141 4.12 28.97 -7.46
C VAL A 141 3.99 27.97 -6.32
N ILE A 142 4.42 26.72 -6.53
CA ILE A 142 4.45 25.70 -5.47
C ILE A 142 5.28 26.16 -4.28
N GLU A 143 6.46 26.72 -4.53
CA GLU A 143 7.35 27.25 -3.49
C GLU A 143 6.69 28.42 -2.74
N ALA A 144 6.08 29.38 -3.45
CA ALA A 144 5.40 30.52 -2.86
C ALA A 144 4.21 30.08 -1.99
N VAL A 145 3.39 29.15 -2.45
CA VAL A 145 2.26 28.59 -1.70
C VAL A 145 2.74 27.84 -0.44
N THR A 146 3.84 27.08 -0.55
CA THR A 146 4.44 26.37 0.57
C THR A 146 4.99 27.33 1.62
N GLN A 147 5.68 28.40 1.22
CA GLN A 147 6.20 29.42 2.12
C GLN A 147 5.08 30.19 2.84
N ALA A 148 4.00 30.49 2.13
CA ALA A 148 2.83 31.16 2.68
C ALA A 148 1.98 30.22 3.57
N LYS A 149 2.25 28.91 3.56
CA LYS A 149 1.43 27.89 4.22
C LYS A 149 -0.06 27.97 3.85
N ALA A 150 -0.36 28.37 2.62
CA ALA A 150 -1.72 28.44 2.15
C ALA A 150 -2.30 27.02 2.01
N PRO A 151 -3.52 26.76 2.51
CA PRO A 151 -4.19 25.48 2.32
C PRO A 151 -4.36 25.14 0.84
N VAL A 152 -4.12 23.87 0.47
CA VAL A 152 -4.26 23.40 -0.91
C VAL A 152 -5.31 22.28 -0.96
N LEU A 153 -6.30 22.45 -1.82
CA LEU A 153 -7.23 21.41 -2.27
C LEU A 153 -6.83 21.01 -3.69
N ALA A 154 -6.33 19.78 -3.86
CA ALA A 154 -5.93 19.28 -5.17
C ALA A 154 -7.10 18.63 -5.92
N VAL A 155 -7.15 18.87 -7.23
CA VAL A 155 -8.11 18.25 -8.14
C VAL A 155 -7.45 17.03 -8.76
N ASP A 156 -8.02 15.86 -8.58
CA ASP A 156 -7.56 14.54 -9.01
C ASP A 156 -6.26 14.10 -8.33
N LEU A 157 -5.18 14.81 -8.50
CA LEU A 157 -3.86 14.63 -7.88
C LEU A 157 -3.18 15.98 -7.66
N PRO A 158 -2.38 16.16 -6.60
CA PRO A 158 -1.53 17.33 -6.49
C PRO A 158 -0.66 17.51 -7.72
N SER A 159 -0.71 18.68 -8.34
CA SER A 159 0.07 18.95 -9.57
C SER A 159 1.56 18.73 -9.30
N GLY A 160 2.18 17.97 -10.19
CA GLY A 160 3.54 17.48 -10.06
C GLY A 160 3.66 16.06 -9.53
N LEU A 161 2.61 15.43 -9.03
CA LEU A 161 2.64 14.05 -8.55
C LEU A 161 2.36 13.07 -9.70
N CYS A 162 3.21 12.05 -9.85
CA CYS A 162 2.99 10.95 -10.79
C CYS A 162 1.89 10.00 -10.29
N GLY A 163 0.76 9.90 -10.98
CA GLY A 163 -0.37 9.06 -10.59
C GLY A 163 -0.08 7.56 -10.56
N ARG A 164 0.93 7.07 -11.30
CA ARG A 164 1.35 5.66 -11.31
C ARG A 164 2.37 5.34 -10.24
N ARG A 165 3.37 6.20 -10.02
CA ARG A 165 4.51 5.92 -9.13
C ARG A 165 4.39 6.54 -7.75
N GLY A 166 3.52 7.54 -7.56
CA GLY A 166 3.41 8.27 -6.30
C GLY A 166 4.64 9.12 -5.94
N VAL A 167 5.42 9.53 -6.94
CA VAL A 167 6.61 10.37 -6.75
C VAL A 167 6.45 11.71 -7.46
N PRO A 168 7.04 12.80 -6.94
CA PRO A 168 7.07 14.08 -7.62
C PRO A 168 7.84 14.01 -8.95
N LEU A 169 7.38 14.73 -9.95
CA LEU A 169 8.02 15.01 -11.23
C LEU A 169 8.54 16.45 -11.20
N GLY A 170 9.76 16.63 -10.73
CA GLY A 170 10.35 17.92 -10.38
C GLY A 170 9.88 18.41 -9.00
N ALA A 171 8.73 19.07 -8.94
CA ALA A 171 8.10 19.51 -7.70
C ALA A 171 6.61 19.11 -7.67
N SER A 172 6.00 19.11 -6.48
CA SER A 172 4.56 18.85 -6.33
C SER A 172 3.99 19.69 -5.20
N PHE A 173 2.75 20.08 -5.31
CA PHE A 173 2.02 20.63 -4.16
C PHE A 173 1.91 19.58 -3.06
N ARG A 174 1.85 20.07 -1.81
CA ARG A 174 1.40 19.31 -0.66
C ARG A 174 -0.03 19.75 -0.36
N ALA A 175 -0.99 18.92 -0.72
CA ALA A 175 -2.39 19.21 -0.45
C ALA A 175 -2.77 18.82 0.99
N GLU A 176 -3.69 19.57 1.59
CA GLU A 176 -4.39 19.15 2.80
C GLU A 176 -5.48 18.14 2.45
N ARG A 177 -6.07 18.32 1.26
CA ARG A 177 -7.11 17.45 0.70
C ARG A 177 -6.91 17.27 -0.79
N THR A 178 -7.33 16.09 -1.26
CA THR A 178 -7.40 15.79 -2.69
C THR A 178 -8.78 15.24 -3.01
N VAL A 179 -9.44 15.83 -3.99
CA VAL A 179 -10.70 15.33 -4.56
C VAL A 179 -10.38 14.59 -5.84
N THR A 180 -10.61 13.29 -5.86
CA THR A 180 -10.45 12.45 -7.06
C THR A 180 -11.77 11.82 -7.47
N PHE A 181 -11.84 11.30 -8.69
CA PHE A 181 -13.08 10.88 -9.30
C PHE A 181 -13.08 9.39 -9.61
N MET A 182 -14.22 8.73 -9.34
CA MET A 182 -14.54 7.33 -9.59
C MET A 182 -13.66 6.31 -8.85
N ALA A 183 -12.32 6.47 -8.87
CA ALA A 183 -11.41 5.50 -8.29
C ALA A 183 -10.07 6.14 -7.86
N ARG A 184 -9.42 5.49 -6.90
CA ARG A 184 -8.05 5.85 -6.48
C ARG A 184 -7.05 5.43 -7.54
N LYS A 185 -5.98 6.23 -7.67
CA LYS A 185 -4.80 5.90 -8.47
C LYS A 185 -3.69 5.36 -7.55
N PRO A 186 -2.75 4.54 -8.05
CA PRO A 186 -1.60 4.09 -7.26
C PRO A 186 -0.87 5.23 -6.53
N GLY A 187 -0.71 6.39 -7.18
CA GLY A 187 -0.06 7.56 -6.62
C GLY A 187 -0.71 8.15 -5.37
N HIS A 188 -2.01 7.89 -5.15
CA HIS A 188 -2.70 8.28 -3.92
C HIS A 188 -2.28 7.45 -2.70
N LEU A 189 -1.80 6.22 -2.90
CA LEU A 189 -1.51 5.27 -1.82
C LEU A 189 -0.01 5.03 -1.63
N LEU A 190 0.80 5.17 -2.68
CA LEU A 190 2.25 5.00 -2.61
C LEU A 190 2.93 6.23 -2.00
N MET A 191 4.02 6.00 -1.27
CA MET A 191 4.83 7.08 -0.70
C MET A 191 5.84 7.64 -1.73
N PRO A 192 6.09 8.95 -1.73
CA PRO A 192 5.55 10.00 -0.85
C PRO A 192 4.18 10.54 -1.27
N GLY A 193 3.59 10.07 -2.37
CA GLY A 193 2.34 10.58 -2.94
C GLY A 193 1.20 10.64 -1.93
N ARG A 194 1.01 9.57 -1.11
CA ARG A 194 -0.01 9.54 -0.06
C ARG A 194 0.13 10.72 0.91
N ALA A 195 1.36 11.05 1.30
CA ALA A 195 1.63 12.18 2.19
C ALA A 195 1.44 13.55 1.51
N LEU A 196 1.54 13.61 0.19
CA LEU A 196 1.32 14.82 -0.59
C LEU A 196 -0.17 15.06 -0.90
N CYS A 197 -0.97 13.99 -0.97
CA CYS A 197 -2.41 14.07 -1.24
C CYS A 197 -3.24 14.54 -0.04
N GLY A 198 -2.73 14.40 1.18
CA GLY A 198 -3.51 14.69 2.40
C GLY A 198 -4.74 13.78 2.53
N THR A 199 -5.85 14.33 2.99
CA THR A 199 -7.12 13.60 3.08
C THR A 199 -7.71 13.40 1.69
N LEU A 200 -7.92 12.15 1.29
CA LEU A 200 -8.44 11.78 -0.04
C LEU A 200 -9.95 11.61 -0.02
N GLU A 201 -10.65 12.32 -0.89
CA GLU A 201 -12.08 12.18 -1.15
C GLU A 201 -12.30 11.62 -2.56
N VAL A 202 -13.06 10.52 -2.68
CA VAL A 202 -13.39 9.90 -3.96
C VAL A 202 -14.86 10.19 -4.28
N PHE A 203 -15.10 10.93 -5.35
CA PHE A 203 -16.46 11.26 -5.79
C PHE A 203 -16.89 10.41 -6.98
N ASP A 204 -18.14 9.93 -6.90
CA ASP A 204 -18.82 9.31 -8.03
C ASP A 204 -19.35 10.41 -8.96
N ILE A 205 -18.79 10.51 -10.16
CA ILE A 205 -19.23 11.46 -11.20
C ILE A 205 -20.20 10.83 -12.20
N GLY A 206 -20.67 9.60 -11.94
CA GLY A 206 -21.74 8.94 -12.68
C GLY A 206 -21.27 8.05 -13.84
N ILE A 207 -20.06 7.51 -13.77
CA ILE A 207 -19.64 6.42 -14.68
C ILE A 207 -20.19 5.10 -14.14
N PRO A 208 -20.98 4.34 -14.90
CA PRO A 208 -21.54 3.09 -14.43
C PRO A 208 -20.48 2.08 -13.98
N SER A 209 -20.70 1.42 -12.85
CA SER A 209 -19.77 0.46 -12.27
C SER A 209 -19.41 -0.70 -13.22
N ARG A 210 -20.30 -1.06 -14.17
CA ARG A 210 -20.00 -2.05 -15.21
C ARG A 210 -18.81 -1.65 -16.08
N ILE A 211 -18.66 -0.33 -16.37
CA ILE A 211 -17.55 0.19 -17.17
C ILE A 211 -16.25 0.13 -16.35
N LEU A 212 -16.29 0.57 -15.09
CA LEU A 212 -15.15 0.44 -14.17
C LEU A 212 -14.71 -1.02 -14.03
N ASN A 213 -15.64 -1.92 -13.74
CA ASN A 213 -15.33 -3.34 -13.54
C ASN A 213 -14.80 -4.03 -14.81
N ALA A 214 -15.21 -3.58 -16.00
CA ALA A 214 -14.66 -4.10 -17.26
C ALA A 214 -13.16 -3.79 -17.41
N HIS A 215 -12.71 -2.64 -16.89
CA HIS A 215 -11.33 -2.16 -16.96
C HIS A 215 -10.53 -2.40 -15.66
N ALA A 216 -11.18 -2.93 -14.61
CA ALA A 216 -10.52 -3.21 -13.34
C ALA A 216 -9.35 -4.19 -13.52
N GLY A 217 -8.24 -3.89 -12.88
CA GLY A 217 -6.98 -4.65 -12.95
C GLY A 217 -6.78 -5.61 -11.78
N ALA A 218 -5.55 -6.05 -11.64
CA ALA A 218 -5.09 -6.95 -10.58
C ALA A 218 -4.46 -6.20 -9.40
N VAL A 219 -4.66 -4.88 -9.31
CA VAL A 219 -4.12 -4.04 -8.23
C VAL A 219 -5.26 -3.40 -7.45
N ALA A 220 -5.19 -3.46 -6.11
CA ALA A 220 -6.21 -2.89 -5.24
C ALA A 220 -5.62 -2.35 -3.93
N GLU A 221 -6.43 -1.64 -3.16
CA GLU A 221 -6.13 -1.32 -1.77
C GLU A 221 -6.32 -2.55 -0.87
N ASN A 222 -5.40 -2.77 0.07
CA ASN A 222 -5.53 -3.85 1.05
C ASN A 222 -6.62 -3.51 2.07
N SER A 223 -7.71 -4.25 2.01
CA SER A 223 -8.85 -4.07 2.92
C SER A 223 -9.62 -5.38 3.13
N PRO A 224 -10.31 -5.56 4.28
CA PRO A 224 -11.00 -6.81 4.62
C PRO A 224 -11.92 -7.39 3.53
N PRO A 225 -12.74 -6.61 2.81
CA PRO A 225 -13.61 -7.17 1.78
C PRO A 225 -12.88 -7.89 0.63
N VAL A 226 -11.57 -7.67 0.49
CA VAL A 226 -10.78 -8.31 -0.59
C VAL A 226 -10.38 -9.75 -0.24
N TRP A 227 -10.29 -10.09 1.05
CA TRP A 227 -9.73 -11.37 1.51
C TRP A 227 -10.51 -12.05 2.66
N ARG A 228 -11.44 -11.35 3.33
CA ARG A 228 -12.12 -11.89 4.53
C ARG A 228 -12.88 -13.20 4.28
N ASP A 229 -13.45 -13.38 3.08
CA ASP A 229 -14.30 -14.52 2.76
C ASP A 229 -13.52 -15.85 2.62
N VAL A 230 -12.18 -15.77 2.56
CA VAL A 230 -11.28 -16.94 2.52
C VAL A 230 -10.55 -17.18 3.85
N LEU A 231 -10.78 -16.33 4.85
CA LEU A 231 -10.25 -16.59 6.19
C LEU A 231 -11.04 -17.72 6.87
N PRO A 232 -10.38 -18.52 7.71
CA PRO A 232 -11.06 -19.57 8.45
C PRO A 232 -12.04 -18.94 9.44
N HIS A 233 -13.30 -19.37 9.36
CA HIS A 233 -14.31 -18.99 10.35
C HIS A 233 -14.16 -19.82 11.62
N ALA A 234 -14.30 -19.18 12.77
CA ALA A 234 -14.37 -19.87 14.04
C ALA A 234 -15.71 -20.65 14.11
N ASP A 235 -15.62 -21.96 14.12
CA ASP A 235 -16.75 -22.86 14.33
C ASP A 235 -16.77 -23.28 15.80
N THR A 236 -17.96 -23.50 16.37
CA THR A 236 -18.14 -23.99 17.76
C THR A 236 -17.51 -25.37 17.98
N GLU A 237 -17.34 -26.17 16.92
CA GLU A 237 -16.67 -27.48 16.97
C GLU A 237 -15.18 -27.40 16.68
N THR A 238 -14.61 -26.18 16.57
CA THR A 238 -13.19 -26.01 16.23
C THR A 238 -12.30 -26.44 17.39
N HIS A 239 -11.36 -27.36 17.13
CA HIS A 239 -10.33 -27.77 18.08
C HIS A 239 -8.94 -27.29 17.64
N LYS A 240 -7.97 -27.27 18.58
CA LYS A 240 -6.62 -26.72 18.35
C LYS A 240 -5.92 -27.23 17.09
N PHE A 241 -6.09 -28.50 16.72
CA PHE A 241 -5.45 -29.08 15.54
C PHE A 241 -6.06 -28.57 14.22
N ARG A 242 -7.35 -28.22 14.19
CA ARG A 242 -7.98 -27.58 13.02
C ARG A 242 -7.50 -26.13 12.80
N ARG A 243 -7.08 -25.48 13.88
CA ARG A 243 -6.47 -24.13 13.83
C ARG A 243 -4.99 -24.17 13.44
N GLY A 244 -4.45 -25.33 13.11
CA GLY A 244 -3.12 -25.56 12.59
C GLY A 244 -1.99 -25.48 13.60
N HIS A 245 -0.83 -25.96 13.16
CA HIS A 245 0.41 -25.95 13.94
C HIS A 245 1.45 -25.10 13.22
N LEU A 246 1.99 -24.10 13.90
CA LEU A 246 3.08 -23.26 13.42
C LEU A 246 4.38 -23.64 14.13
N THR A 247 5.44 -23.90 13.39
CA THR A 247 6.80 -23.99 13.89
C THR A 247 7.55 -22.69 13.62
N VAL A 248 8.13 -22.08 14.65
CA VAL A 248 8.99 -20.90 14.55
C VAL A 248 10.43 -21.31 14.86
N PHE A 249 11.36 -21.08 13.94
CA PHE A 249 12.76 -21.36 14.21
C PHE A 249 13.39 -20.25 15.04
N SER A 250 14.24 -20.64 16.01
CA SER A 250 14.96 -19.72 16.87
C SER A 250 16.47 -19.80 16.65
N GLY A 251 17.13 -18.68 16.89
CA GLY A 251 18.58 -18.63 17.04
C GLY A 251 19.09 -19.13 18.39
N PRO A 252 20.37 -18.86 18.70
CA PRO A 252 21.00 -19.30 19.96
C PRO A 252 20.39 -18.63 21.20
N ALA A 253 20.77 -19.11 22.39
CA ALA A 253 20.18 -18.70 23.68
C ALA A 253 20.12 -17.19 23.92
N HIS A 254 21.08 -16.42 23.42
CA HIS A 254 21.15 -14.97 23.54
C HIS A 254 20.31 -14.21 22.49
N ALA A 255 19.70 -14.89 21.49
CA ALA A 255 18.94 -14.29 20.40
C ALA A 255 17.48 -14.81 20.30
N THR A 256 16.91 -15.28 21.41
CA THR A 256 15.54 -15.85 21.43
C THR A 256 14.41 -14.83 21.40
N GLY A 257 14.70 -13.53 21.52
CA GLY A 257 13.67 -12.48 21.63
C GLY A 257 12.73 -12.42 20.43
N ALA A 258 13.28 -12.41 19.21
CA ALA A 258 12.52 -12.35 17.95
C ALA A 258 11.60 -13.56 17.77
N SER A 259 12.12 -14.80 17.97
CA SER A 259 11.31 -16.03 17.87
C SER A 259 10.19 -16.09 18.91
N ARG A 260 10.44 -15.57 20.11
CA ARG A 260 9.42 -15.49 21.18
C ARG A 260 8.29 -14.53 20.80
N MET A 261 8.62 -13.33 20.30
CA MET A 261 7.62 -12.37 19.81
C MET A 261 6.80 -12.99 18.66
N THR A 262 7.46 -13.56 17.66
CA THR A 262 6.83 -14.25 16.53
C THR A 262 5.84 -15.32 17.02
N ALA A 263 6.26 -16.18 17.93
CA ALA A 263 5.45 -17.28 18.43
C ALA A 263 4.24 -16.81 19.27
N LEU A 264 4.43 -15.84 20.15
CA LEU A 264 3.33 -15.26 20.95
C LEU A 264 2.29 -14.57 20.09
N CYS A 265 2.75 -13.80 19.08
CA CYS A 265 1.85 -13.12 18.15
C CYS A 265 1.07 -14.12 17.29
N ALA A 266 1.70 -15.22 16.90
CA ALA A 266 1.03 -16.28 16.16
C ALA A 266 -0.12 -16.91 16.97
N LEU A 267 0.06 -17.19 18.26
CA LEU A 267 -1.03 -17.66 19.14
C LEU A 267 -2.17 -16.64 19.20
N LYS A 268 -1.84 -15.35 19.35
CA LYS A 268 -2.83 -14.26 19.42
C LYS A 268 -3.57 -14.05 18.09
N ALA A 269 -2.91 -14.31 16.96
CA ALA A 269 -3.51 -14.28 15.62
C ALA A 269 -4.34 -15.53 15.30
N GLY A 270 -4.40 -16.51 16.19
CA GLY A 270 -5.31 -17.63 16.09
C GLY A 270 -4.71 -18.97 15.74
N ALA A 271 -3.38 -19.14 15.66
CA ALA A 271 -2.77 -20.45 15.52
C ALA A 271 -3.18 -21.38 16.67
N GLY A 272 -3.51 -22.63 16.36
CA GLY A 272 -3.99 -23.58 17.38
C GLY A 272 -2.87 -24.12 18.26
N ILE A 273 -1.69 -24.31 17.68
CA ILE A 273 -0.47 -24.79 18.35
C ILE A 273 0.70 -24.01 17.77
N VAL A 274 1.61 -23.56 18.62
CA VAL A 274 2.88 -22.96 18.19
C VAL A 274 4.02 -23.65 18.93
N THR A 275 5.04 -24.07 18.18
CA THR A 275 6.28 -24.62 18.71
C THR A 275 7.47 -23.78 18.26
N ILE A 276 8.36 -23.44 19.18
CA ILE A 276 9.67 -22.91 18.81
C ILE A 276 10.64 -24.08 18.66
N ALA A 277 11.14 -24.26 17.43
CA ALA A 277 12.23 -25.18 17.11
C ALA A 277 13.56 -24.45 17.30
N ALA A 278 14.35 -24.86 18.28
CA ALA A 278 15.54 -24.14 18.71
C ALA A 278 16.73 -25.06 18.96
N PRO A 279 17.97 -24.55 18.91
CA PRO A 279 19.13 -25.28 19.42
C PRO A 279 18.94 -25.65 20.89
N ARG A 280 19.41 -26.84 21.28
CA ARG A 280 19.26 -27.38 22.67
C ARG A 280 19.68 -26.36 23.73
N GLN A 281 20.77 -25.64 23.49
CA GLN A 281 21.27 -24.61 24.42
C GLN A 281 20.30 -23.41 24.63
N ALA A 282 19.31 -23.23 23.77
CA ALA A 282 18.31 -22.16 23.91
C ALA A 282 17.04 -22.62 24.66
N LEU A 283 16.82 -23.93 24.82
CA LEU A 283 15.58 -24.47 25.37
C LEU A 283 15.31 -24.02 26.80
N ASP A 284 16.34 -23.97 27.67
CA ASP A 284 16.17 -23.52 29.05
C ASP A 284 15.67 -22.09 29.14
N VAL A 285 16.26 -21.18 28.32
CA VAL A 285 15.83 -19.78 28.25
C VAL A 285 14.39 -19.69 27.77
N LEU A 286 14.02 -20.45 26.74
CA LEU A 286 12.66 -20.46 26.20
C LEU A 286 11.65 -21.03 27.20
N SER A 287 12.00 -22.12 27.91
CA SER A 287 11.13 -22.78 28.88
C SER A 287 10.83 -21.91 30.11
N VAL A 288 11.79 -21.09 30.54
CA VAL A 288 11.58 -20.14 31.66
C VAL A 288 10.70 -18.94 31.22
N THR A 289 10.75 -18.56 29.94
CA THR A 289 10.11 -17.32 29.48
C THR A 289 8.76 -17.53 28.81
N LEU A 290 8.41 -18.75 28.38
CA LEU A 290 7.20 -19.07 27.66
C LEU A 290 6.39 -20.16 28.34
N THR A 291 5.05 -19.97 28.45
CA THR A 291 4.16 -20.94 29.09
C THR A 291 3.28 -21.66 28.05
N ALA A 292 2.68 -20.93 27.12
CA ALA A 292 1.71 -21.48 26.16
C ALA A 292 2.34 -21.94 24.83
N VAL A 293 3.60 -21.62 24.58
CA VAL A 293 4.35 -22.00 23.39
C VAL A 293 5.17 -23.23 23.71
N MET A 294 5.09 -24.25 22.86
CA MET A 294 5.90 -25.47 22.98
C MET A 294 7.33 -25.20 22.50
N ASN A 295 8.28 -25.98 23.02
CA ASN A 295 9.68 -25.94 22.60
C ASN A 295 10.12 -27.31 22.09
N ALA A 296 10.92 -27.35 21.04
CA ALA A 296 11.50 -28.58 20.48
C ALA A 296 12.98 -28.38 20.12
N PRO A 297 13.86 -29.36 20.42
CA PRO A 297 15.25 -29.29 19.98
C PRO A 297 15.36 -29.54 18.49
N VAL A 298 16.03 -28.65 17.77
CA VAL A 298 16.39 -28.77 16.34
C VAL A 298 17.75 -28.11 16.15
N ASP A 299 18.79 -28.91 16.30
CA ASP A 299 20.17 -28.43 16.26
C ASP A 299 20.73 -28.38 14.83
N ASP A 300 20.28 -29.28 13.94
CA ASP A 300 20.79 -29.41 12.59
C ASP A 300 19.74 -29.89 11.57
N ALA A 301 20.20 -30.25 10.37
CA ALA A 301 19.37 -30.71 9.27
C ALA A 301 18.74 -32.07 9.50
N ASP A 302 19.37 -32.95 10.27
CA ASP A 302 18.85 -34.29 10.57
C ASP A 302 17.74 -34.21 11.59
N ASP A 303 17.91 -33.39 12.64
CA ASP A 303 16.83 -33.06 13.57
C ASP A 303 15.63 -32.43 12.83
N LEU A 304 15.89 -31.54 11.87
CA LEU A 304 14.80 -30.97 11.08
C LEU A 304 14.09 -32.02 10.21
N ARG A 305 14.81 -32.96 9.56
CA ARG A 305 14.18 -34.04 8.83
C ARG A 305 13.28 -34.88 9.71
N SER A 306 13.78 -35.25 10.90
CA SER A 306 12.98 -35.97 11.89
C SER A 306 11.73 -35.18 12.35
N TRP A 307 11.86 -33.86 12.49
CA TRP A 307 10.73 -32.98 12.82
C TRP A 307 9.69 -32.94 11.69
N LEU A 308 10.12 -33.01 10.44
CA LEU A 308 9.26 -32.98 9.25
C LEU A 308 8.54 -34.30 8.98
N ASP A 309 8.93 -35.42 9.59
CA ASP A 309 8.24 -36.72 9.48
C ASP A 309 6.82 -36.66 10.04
N ASP A 310 6.57 -35.81 11.03
CA ASP A 310 5.22 -35.55 11.51
C ASP A 310 4.47 -34.62 10.55
N ARG A 311 3.46 -35.15 9.88
CA ARG A 311 2.63 -34.44 8.90
C ARG A 311 1.89 -33.24 9.47
N ARG A 312 1.77 -33.13 10.81
CA ARG A 312 1.16 -31.98 11.47
C ARG A 312 2.05 -30.73 11.39
N HIS A 313 3.34 -30.91 11.15
CA HIS A 313 4.31 -29.81 10.98
C HIS A 313 4.33 -29.36 9.52
N GLY A 314 3.33 -28.56 9.16
CA GLY A 314 3.13 -28.08 7.77
C GLY A 314 3.44 -26.62 7.53
N THR A 315 3.63 -25.81 8.59
CA THR A 315 3.80 -24.35 8.49
C THR A 315 4.96 -23.87 9.34
N PHE A 316 5.77 -22.97 8.78
CA PHE A 316 7.03 -22.55 9.37
C PHE A 316 7.25 -21.02 9.23
N VAL A 317 7.91 -20.43 10.23
CA VAL A 317 8.54 -19.11 10.15
C VAL A 317 10.03 -19.29 10.38
N LEU A 318 10.84 -18.80 9.44
CA LEU A 318 12.30 -18.85 9.50
C LEU A 318 12.86 -17.44 9.26
N GLY A 319 13.83 -17.06 10.11
CA GLY A 319 14.62 -15.86 9.91
C GLY A 319 14.66 -14.90 11.11
N PRO A 320 13.56 -14.60 11.79
CA PRO A 320 13.59 -13.72 12.96
C PRO A 320 14.61 -14.17 14.01
N GLY A 321 15.72 -13.41 14.16
CA GLY A 321 16.79 -13.69 15.12
C GLY A 321 17.50 -15.05 14.94
N PHE A 322 17.51 -15.62 13.74
CA PHE A 322 18.06 -16.96 13.49
C PHE A 322 19.59 -17.01 13.55
N GLY A 323 20.28 -15.98 13.02
CA GLY A 323 21.70 -15.73 13.16
C GLY A 323 22.62 -16.55 12.23
N ASP A 324 22.27 -17.78 11.88
CA ASP A 324 23.08 -18.68 11.05
C ASP A 324 22.55 -18.72 9.60
N LEU A 325 23.22 -17.98 8.72
CA LEU A 325 22.81 -17.83 7.32
C LEU A 325 23.01 -19.13 6.50
N GLU A 326 24.00 -19.92 6.80
CA GLU A 326 24.25 -21.18 6.09
C GLU A 326 23.19 -22.22 6.47
N LYS A 327 22.93 -22.36 7.76
CA LYS A 327 21.88 -23.22 8.29
C LYS A 327 20.49 -22.78 7.79
N ALA A 328 20.25 -21.48 7.66
CA ALA A 328 19.01 -20.97 7.07
C ALA A 328 18.81 -21.46 5.62
N ARG A 329 19.86 -21.45 4.78
CA ARG A 329 19.80 -21.99 3.41
C ARG A 329 19.51 -23.49 3.40
N GLN A 330 20.19 -24.26 4.28
CA GLN A 330 19.92 -25.70 4.42
C GLN A 330 18.47 -25.97 4.81
N TYR A 331 17.93 -25.22 5.77
CA TYR A 331 16.55 -25.39 6.22
C TYR A 331 15.55 -25.04 5.12
N VAL A 332 15.72 -23.95 4.39
CA VAL A 332 14.87 -23.60 3.24
C VAL A 332 14.86 -24.74 2.20
N SER A 333 16.00 -25.41 1.97
CA SER A 333 16.06 -26.51 1.01
C SER A 333 15.20 -27.72 1.43
N LEU A 334 15.02 -27.95 2.73
CA LEU A 334 14.21 -29.04 3.29
C LEU A 334 12.72 -28.68 3.37
N LEU A 335 12.37 -27.41 3.46
CA LEU A 335 10.99 -26.93 3.67
C LEU A 335 10.18 -26.74 2.36
N GLY A 336 10.66 -27.18 1.22
CA GLY A 336 10.14 -26.76 -0.07
C GLY A 336 8.71 -27.16 -0.44
N ASP A 337 8.10 -28.12 0.25
CA ASP A 337 6.70 -28.51 0.08
C ASP A 337 5.75 -27.91 1.14
N LYS A 338 6.29 -27.14 2.05
CA LYS A 338 5.60 -26.59 3.22
C LYS A 338 5.08 -25.16 2.97
N ALA A 339 4.29 -24.66 3.92
CA ALA A 339 3.95 -23.26 4.00
C ALA A 339 5.00 -22.52 4.85
N VAL A 340 5.67 -21.52 4.29
CA VAL A 340 6.85 -20.90 4.92
C VAL A 340 6.81 -19.39 4.81
N VAL A 341 7.02 -18.70 5.93
CA VAL A 341 7.35 -17.27 5.98
C VAL A 341 8.86 -17.15 6.12
N LEU A 342 9.50 -16.44 5.19
CA LEU A 342 10.90 -16.08 5.24
C LEU A 342 11.04 -14.58 5.53
N ASP A 343 11.74 -14.24 6.62
CA ASP A 343 12.00 -12.85 7.02
C ASP A 343 13.47 -12.69 7.44
N ALA A 344 13.95 -11.47 7.56
CA ALA A 344 15.23 -11.10 8.17
C ALA A 344 16.42 -11.98 7.70
N ASP A 345 17.02 -12.76 8.61
CA ASP A 345 18.20 -13.58 8.32
C ASP A 345 17.96 -14.63 7.23
N ALA A 346 16.74 -15.17 7.13
CA ALA A 346 16.40 -16.13 6.06
C ALA A 346 16.38 -15.47 4.68
N ILE A 347 16.01 -14.20 4.56
CA ILE A 347 16.13 -13.43 3.32
C ILE A 347 17.59 -13.07 3.07
N THR A 348 18.29 -12.58 4.07
CA THR A 348 19.68 -12.18 4.00
C THR A 348 20.60 -13.34 3.59
N ALA A 349 20.28 -14.57 4.00
CA ALA A 349 21.01 -15.79 3.66
C ALA A 349 21.12 -16.03 2.15
N PHE A 350 20.18 -15.52 1.38
CA PHE A 350 20.14 -15.70 -0.08
C PHE A 350 20.62 -14.51 -0.89
N ARG A 351 21.21 -13.49 -0.27
CA ARG A 351 21.75 -12.30 -0.98
C ARG A 351 22.59 -12.69 -2.19
N ASP A 352 23.51 -13.63 -2.01
CA ASP A 352 24.44 -14.10 -3.04
C ASP A 352 24.02 -15.45 -3.65
N HIS A 353 22.87 -15.98 -3.26
CA HIS A 353 22.34 -17.30 -3.65
C HIS A 353 20.87 -17.21 -4.11
N ARG A 354 20.42 -16.06 -4.62
CA ARG A 354 19.02 -15.79 -4.98
C ARG A 354 18.43 -16.82 -5.96
N GLU A 355 19.23 -17.28 -6.93
CA GLU A 355 18.78 -18.26 -7.93
C GLU A 355 18.39 -19.61 -7.26
N ALA A 356 19.14 -20.01 -6.23
CA ALA A 356 18.83 -21.22 -5.47
C ALA A 356 17.51 -21.05 -4.68
N LEU A 357 17.26 -19.86 -4.11
CA LEU A 357 15.99 -19.55 -3.47
C LEU A 357 14.84 -19.61 -4.49
N PHE A 358 14.98 -18.94 -5.63
CA PHE A 358 13.93 -18.84 -6.63
C PHE A 358 13.62 -20.21 -7.24
N ALA A 359 14.65 -21.02 -7.54
CA ALA A 359 14.45 -22.39 -8.01
C ALA A 359 13.70 -23.24 -6.98
N ARG A 360 14.02 -23.09 -5.68
CA ARG A 360 13.36 -23.84 -4.61
C ARG A 360 11.91 -23.43 -4.42
N VAL A 361 11.65 -22.12 -4.34
CA VAL A 361 10.32 -21.54 -4.17
C VAL A 361 9.46 -21.75 -5.43
N GLY A 362 10.02 -21.50 -6.60
CA GLY A 362 9.35 -21.62 -7.89
C GLY A 362 8.99 -23.07 -8.31
N SER A 363 9.46 -24.09 -7.56
CA SER A 363 9.04 -25.48 -7.79
C SER A 363 7.53 -25.71 -7.62
N GLY A 364 6.83 -24.73 -7.00
CA GLY A 364 5.37 -24.72 -6.84
C GLY A 364 4.81 -25.73 -5.83
N ALA A 365 5.67 -26.50 -5.17
CA ALA A 365 5.25 -27.50 -4.19
C ALA A 365 4.83 -26.89 -2.84
N GLY A 366 5.46 -25.76 -2.46
CA GLY A 366 5.22 -25.08 -1.20
C GLY A 366 4.52 -23.73 -1.37
N LYS A 367 4.15 -23.13 -0.23
CA LYS A 367 3.54 -21.80 -0.15
C LYS A 367 4.51 -20.86 0.57
N PHE A 368 5.28 -20.11 -0.18
CA PHE A 368 6.27 -19.20 0.39
C PHE A 368 5.78 -17.77 0.43
N VAL A 369 5.98 -17.11 1.58
CA VAL A 369 5.79 -15.67 1.77
C VAL A 369 7.13 -15.07 2.17
N LEU A 370 7.66 -14.16 1.38
CA LEU A 370 8.86 -13.38 1.70
C LEU A 370 8.44 -11.98 2.18
N THR A 371 9.03 -11.52 3.27
CA THR A 371 8.66 -10.23 3.90
C THR A 371 9.82 -9.21 3.90
N PRO A 372 10.44 -8.89 2.76
CA PRO A 372 11.59 -8.00 2.73
C PRO A 372 11.22 -6.54 3.05
N HIS A 373 12.04 -5.88 3.86
CA HIS A 373 12.11 -4.42 3.87
C HIS A 373 12.94 -3.92 2.67
N GLU A 374 13.02 -2.60 2.44
CA GLU A 374 13.72 -2.00 1.28
C GLU A 374 15.14 -2.53 1.10
N GLY A 375 15.93 -2.64 2.19
CA GLY A 375 17.31 -3.11 2.11
C GLY A 375 17.44 -4.60 1.76
N GLU A 376 16.53 -5.45 2.25
CA GLU A 376 16.47 -6.88 1.92
C GLU A 376 16.00 -7.07 0.48
N PHE A 377 15.00 -6.30 0.06
CA PHE A 377 14.50 -6.31 -1.31
C PHE A 377 15.61 -5.93 -2.30
N ALA A 378 16.37 -4.88 -2.01
CA ALA A 378 17.49 -4.43 -2.85
C ALA A 378 18.61 -5.49 -2.99
N ARG A 379 18.82 -6.33 -1.97
CA ARG A 379 19.78 -7.43 -2.03
C ARG A 379 19.32 -8.58 -2.92
N LEU A 380 18.02 -8.92 -2.89
CA LEU A 380 17.45 -9.99 -3.72
C LEU A 380 17.18 -9.52 -5.16
N PHE A 381 16.77 -8.28 -5.35
CA PHE A 381 16.32 -7.73 -6.64
C PHE A 381 16.99 -6.37 -6.95
N PRO A 382 18.34 -6.32 -7.03
CA PRO A 382 19.07 -5.06 -7.22
C PRO A 382 18.74 -4.36 -8.54
N ASP A 383 18.47 -5.12 -9.60
CA ASP A 383 18.04 -4.61 -10.90
C ASP A 383 16.71 -3.88 -10.84
N LEU A 384 15.74 -4.39 -10.08
CA LEU A 384 14.42 -3.76 -9.93
C LEU A 384 14.49 -2.45 -9.14
N VAL A 385 15.39 -2.35 -8.15
CA VAL A 385 15.59 -1.10 -7.40
C VAL A 385 16.34 -0.05 -8.23
N ALA A 386 17.27 -0.48 -9.09
CA ALA A 386 17.98 0.39 -10.00
C ALA A 386 17.06 1.03 -11.06
N ASP A 387 16.01 0.33 -11.47
CA ASP A 387 15.03 0.86 -12.43
C ASP A 387 14.11 1.90 -11.74
N LYS A 388 14.35 3.17 -12.09
CA LYS A 388 13.58 4.32 -11.56
C LYS A 388 12.24 4.55 -12.26
N ILE A 389 11.96 3.82 -13.35
CA ILE A 389 10.70 3.90 -14.09
C ILE A 389 9.62 3.07 -13.41
N LEU A 390 10.01 1.94 -12.78
CA LEU A 390 9.09 1.06 -12.09
C LEU A 390 8.54 1.69 -10.80
N SER A 391 7.24 1.57 -10.60
CA SER A 391 6.60 1.84 -9.31
C SER A 391 6.94 0.73 -8.30
N LYS A 392 6.71 0.99 -7.02
CA LYS A 392 6.87 -0.04 -5.97
C LYS A 392 5.95 -1.25 -6.22
N ILE A 393 4.75 -1.03 -6.75
CA ILE A 393 3.81 -2.10 -7.13
C ILE A 393 4.41 -2.98 -8.22
N GLU A 394 4.89 -2.39 -9.30
CA GLU A 394 5.49 -3.12 -10.44
C GLU A 394 6.74 -3.90 -9.99
N ARG A 395 7.59 -3.30 -9.16
CA ARG A 395 8.75 -4.00 -8.57
C ARG A 395 8.31 -5.22 -7.77
N ALA A 396 7.29 -5.09 -6.92
CA ALA A 396 6.75 -6.18 -6.12
C ALA A 396 6.15 -7.30 -7.00
N GLN A 397 5.39 -6.95 -8.03
CA GLN A 397 4.81 -7.91 -8.98
C GLN A 397 5.88 -8.68 -9.75
N ILE A 398 6.88 -7.98 -10.30
CA ILE A 398 7.97 -8.62 -11.05
C ILE A 398 8.79 -9.52 -10.12
N ALA A 399 9.10 -9.06 -8.91
CA ALA A 399 9.84 -9.84 -7.91
C ALA A 399 9.07 -11.10 -7.48
N SER A 400 7.77 -10.97 -7.25
CA SER A 400 6.89 -12.10 -6.91
C SER A 400 6.81 -13.13 -8.05
N ALA A 401 6.60 -12.68 -9.29
CA ALA A 401 6.59 -13.57 -10.46
C ALA A 401 7.94 -14.26 -10.67
N ARG A 402 9.06 -13.54 -10.49
CA ARG A 402 10.42 -14.08 -10.65
C ARG A 402 10.77 -15.10 -9.58
N SER A 403 10.39 -14.85 -8.32
CA SER A 403 10.68 -15.75 -7.21
C SER A 403 9.70 -16.91 -7.07
N GLY A 404 8.50 -16.80 -7.60
CA GLY A 404 7.40 -17.75 -7.36
C GLY A 404 6.77 -17.63 -5.96
N ALA A 405 7.20 -16.66 -5.14
CA ALA A 405 6.70 -16.43 -3.79
C ALA A 405 5.65 -15.31 -3.75
N VAL A 406 4.78 -15.35 -2.75
CA VAL A 406 4.07 -14.14 -2.31
C VAL A 406 5.08 -13.20 -1.66
N LEU A 407 5.05 -11.93 -2.04
CA LEU A 407 5.98 -10.92 -1.56
C LEU A 407 5.25 -9.88 -0.71
N VAL A 408 5.75 -9.60 0.47
CA VAL A 408 5.36 -8.48 1.32
C VAL A 408 6.50 -7.47 1.31
N TYR A 409 6.47 -6.53 0.38
CA TYR A 409 7.47 -5.47 0.26
C TYR A 409 7.18 -4.38 1.29
N LYS A 410 7.81 -4.51 2.47
CA LYS A 410 7.56 -3.67 3.64
C LYS A 410 7.89 -2.18 3.42
N GLY A 411 7.17 -1.31 4.12
CA GLY A 411 7.35 0.13 4.14
C GLY A 411 6.08 0.84 4.62
N ALA A 412 6.10 2.17 4.65
CA ALA A 412 4.92 2.97 4.98
C ALA A 412 3.75 2.76 3.99
N ASP A 413 4.05 2.27 2.80
CA ASP A 413 3.19 1.86 1.72
C ASP A 413 3.44 0.37 1.38
N THR A 414 3.35 -0.51 2.36
CA THR A 414 3.60 -1.94 2.15
C THR A 414 2.79 -2.48 0.97
N VAL A 415 3.48 -3.15 0.03
CA VAL A 415 2.85 -3.79 -1.13
C VAL A 415 2.90 -5.30 -0.96
N ILE A 416 1.76 -5.96 -1.08
CA ILE A 416 1.64 -7.42 -1.11
C ILE A 416 1.43 -7.83 -2.58
N ALA A 417 2.29 -8.71 -3.11
CA ALA A 417 2.18 -9.19 -4.49
C ALA A 417 2.19 -10.71 -4.57
N ALA A 418 1.41 -11.26 -5.50
CA ALA A 418 1.36 -12.69 -5.80
C ALA A 418 1.99 -13.01 -7.16
N PRO A 419 2.50 -14.24 -7.37
CA PRO A 419 3.07 -14.66 -8.66
C PRO A 419 2.10 -14.60 -9.84
N ASP A 420 0.80 -14.60 -9.57
CA ASP A 420 -0.27 -14.48 -10.58
C ASP A 420 -0.53 -13.03 -11.03
N GLY A 421 0.25 -12.07 -10.54
CA GLY A 421 0.18 -10.65 -10.88
C GLY A 421 -0.75 -9.83 -10.01
N ARG A 422 -1.49 -10.42 -9.05
CA ARG A 422 -2.28 -9.65 -8.07
C ARG A 422 -1.36 -8.85 -7.16
N ALA A 423 -1.78 -7.63 -6.83
CA ALA A 423 -1.08 -6.82 -5.84
C ALA A 423 -2.06 -5.97 -5.00
N LEU A 424 -1.71 -5.77 -3.73
CA LEU A 424 -2.45 -4.93 -2.80
C LEU A 424 -1.50 -3.90 -2.17
N VAL A 425 -2.00 -2.67 -2.00
CA VAL A 425 -1.28 -1.61 -1.28
C VAL A 425 -1.93 -1.39 0.08
N ASN A 426 -1.16 -1.53 1.15
CA ASN A 426 -1.67 -1.35 2.51
C ASN A 426 -1.61 0.11 2.95
N THR A 427 -2.69 0.58 3.56
CA THR A 427 -2.85 2.00 3.94
C THR A 427 -3.11 2.21 5.44
N ASN A 428 -3.45 1.17 6.19
CA ASN A 428 -3.83 1.27 7.60
C ASN A 428 -2.65 1.20 8.60
N ALA A 429 -1.40 1.22 8.14
CA ALA A 429 -0.24 1.14 9.03
C ALA A 429 0.07 2.51 9.67
N PRO A 430 0.02 2.66 11.02
CA PRO A 430 0.47 3.88 11.69
C PRO A 430 2.01 3.99 11.67
N ALA A 431 2.53 5.22 11.77
CA ALA A 431 3.96 5.49 11.76
C ALA A 431 4.71 4.83 12.95
N SER A 432 4.03 4.61 14.06
CA SER A 432 4.56 3.94 15.26
C SER A 432 4.98 2.47 15.02
N LEU A 433 4.54 1.84 13.92
CA LEU A 433 5.05 0.53 13.49
C LEU A 433 6.54 0.54 13.09
N ALA A 434 7.15 1.70 12.91
CA ALA A 434 8.58 1.83 12.67
C ALA A 434 9.40 1.62 13.98
N THR A 435 9.18 0.49 14.65
CA THR A 435 9.90 0.06 15.86
C THR A 435 10.60 -1.28 15.63
N ALA A 436 11.70 -1.52 16.34
CA ALA A 436 12.43 -2.78 16.26
C ALA A 436 11.54 -3.94 16.73
N GLY A 437 11.60 -5.08 16.03
CA GLY A 437 10.77 -6.26 16.33
C GLY A 437 9.36 -6.25 15.70
N SER A 438 8.91 -5.14 15.12
CA SER A 438 7.62 -5.05 14.43
C SER A 438 7.49 -6.07 13.28
N GLY A 439 8.59 -6.34 12.56
CA GLY A 439 8.66 -7.39 11.52
C GLY A 439 8.45 -8.79 12.08
N ASP A 440 9.01 -9.08 13.25
CA ASP A 440 8.87 -10.40 13.91
C ASP A 440 7.41 -10.67 14.27
N VAL A 441 6.70 -9.64 14.75
CA VAL A 441 5.24 -9.69 15.01
C VAL A 441 4.48 -10.01 13.71
N LEU A 442 4.78 -9.28 12.62
CA LEU A 442 4.15 -9.50 11.32
C LEU A 442 4.37 -10.92 10.80
N ALA A 443 5.61 -11.42 10.86
CA ALA A 443 5.93 -12.79 10.44
C ALA A 443 5.12 -13.84 11.22
N GLY A 444 4.93 -13.63 12.54
CA GLY A 444 4.09 -14.48 13.38
C GLY A 444 2.62 -14.46 12.99
N VAL A 445 2.07 -13.28 12.70
CA VAL A 445 0.66 -13.11 12.27
C VAL A 445 0.41 -13.81 10.93
N ILE A 446 1.30 -13.59 9.94
CA ILE A 446 1.18 -14.26 8.62
C ILE A 446 1.32 -15.79 8.79
N GLY A 447 2.31 -16.25 9.58
CA GLY A 447 2.52 -17.66 9.84
C GLY A 447 1.29 -18.33 10.48
N ALA A 448 0.61 -17.64 11.40
CA ALA A 448 -0.62 -18.13 12.02
C ALA A 448 -1.76 -18.30 11.01
N LEU A 449 -1.95 -17.34 10.09
CA LEU A 449 -2.98 -17.43 9.06
C LEU A 449 -2.68 -18.55 8.06
N LEU A 450 -1.41 -18.74 7.68
CA LEU A 450 -0.98 -19.88 6.86
C LEU A 450 -1.26 -21.21 7.56
N ALA A 451 -0.94 -21.33 8.86
CA ALA A 451 -1.17 -22.53 9.65
C ALA A 451 -2.66 -22.90 9.72
N GLN A 452 -3.54 -21.91 9.74
CA GLN A 452 -4.99 -22.07 9.69
C GLN A 452 -5.52 -22.43 8.29
N GLY A 453 -4.65 -22.57 7.28
CA GLY A 453 -5.01 -22.98 5.93
C GLY A 453 -5.35 -21.83 4.98
N THR A 454 -5.22 -20.58 5.39
CA THR A 454 -5.43 -19.42 4.51
C THR A 454 -4.46 -19.46 3.33
N PRO A 455 -4.90 -19.22 2.08
CA PRO A 455 -4.00 -19.13 0.94
C PRO A 455 -2.93 -18.04 1.15
N ALA A 456 -1.73 -18.24 0.61
CA ALA A 456 -0.56 -17.44 0.95
C ALA A 456 -0.71 -15.93 0.69
N PHE A 457 -1.36 -15.56 -0.43
CA PHE A 457 -1.59 -14.15 -0.75
C PHE A 457 -2.56 -13.49 0.23
N GLU A 458 -3.66 -14.16 0.52
CA GLU A 458 -4.68 -13.66 1.44
C GLU A 458 -4.18 -13.68 2.90
N ALA A 459 -3.36 -14.68 3.27
CA ALA A 459 -2.70 -14.71 4.58
C ALA A 459 -1.72 -13.53 4.76
N ALA A 460 -0.95 -13.22 3.72
CA ALA A 460 -0.06 -12.05 3.73
C ALA A 460 -0.85 -10.74 3.78
N ALA A 461 -1.91 -10.61 2.98
CA ALA A 461 -2.76 -9.42 2.94
C ALA A 461 -3.47 -9.16 4.28
N ALA A 462 -4.14 -10.17 4.82
CA ALA A 462 -4.80 -10.10 6.11
C ALA A 462 -3.80 -9.88 7.25
N GLY A 463 -2.63 -10.54 7.20
CA GLY A 463 -1.56 -10.38 8.18
C GLY A 463 -1.04 -8.96 8.25
N VAL A 464 -0.77 -8.33 7.12
CA VAL A 464 -0.33 -6.93 7.04
C VAL A 464 -1.42 -5.99 7.56
N TRP A 465 -2.68 -6.23 7.23
CA TRP A 465 -3.79 -5.42 7.72
C TRP A 465 -3.98 -5.55 9.23
N LEU A 466 -4.00 -6.78 9.76
CA LEU A 466 -4.11 -7.06 11.21
C LEU A 466 -2.96 -6.44 12.00
N HIS A 467 -1.76 -6.44 11.44
CA HIS A 467 -0.59 -5.81 12.02
C HIS A 467 -0.76 -4.29 12.11
N GLY A 468 -1.32 -3.65 11.07
CA GLY A 468 -1.69 -2.23 11.10
C GLY A 468 -2.72 -1.92 12.19
N GLU A 469 -3.78 -2.72 12.29
CA GLU A 469 -4.80 -2.61 13.33
C GLU A 469 -4.25 -2.79 14.74
N ALA A 470 -3.30 -3.73 14.91
CA ALA A 470 -2.61 -3.90 16.18
C ALA A 470 -1.78 -2.66 16.54
N GLY A 471 -1.13 -2.03 15.56
CA GLY A 471 -0.41 -0.77 15.75
C GLY A 471 -1.31 0.37 16.22
N HIS A 472 -2.49 0.52 15.61
CA HIS A 472 -3.49 1.50 16.07
C HIS A 472 -3.98 1.24 17.50
N ARG A 473 -4.18 -0.04 17.87
CA ARG A 473 -4.60 -0.39 19.25
C ARG A 473 -3.50 -0.20 20.27
N ALA A 474 -2.26 -0.45 19.91
CA ALA A 474 -1.12 -0.27 20.80
C ALA A 474 -0.82 1.23 21.04
N GLY A 475 -1.06 2.07 20.03
CA GLY A 475 -0.91 3.52 20.13
C GLY A 475 0.54 4.01 19.98
N ASP A 476 0.72 5.30 20.17
CA ASP A 476 2.03 5.94 20.05
C ASP A 476 2.96 5.55 21.21
N GLY A 477 4.26 5.41 20.89
CA GLY A 477 5.28 5.02 21.87
C GLY A 477 5.33 3.52 22.18
N MET A 478 4.59 2.69 21.42
CA MET A 478 4.58 1.24 21.60
C MET A 478 5.95 0.61 21.35
N THR A 479 6.25 -0.45 22.09
CA THR A 479 7.29 -1.44 21.79
C THR A 479 6.72 -2.59 20.95
N ALA A 480 7.58 -3.49 20.46
CA ALA A 480 7.11 -4.68 19.75
C ALA A 480 6.34 -5.65 20.66
N GLU A 481 6.61 -5.66 21.93
CA GLU A 481 5.86 -6.42 22.93
C GLU A 481 4.43 -5.89 23.07
N ASP A 482 4.26 -4.55 23.16
CA ASP A 482 2.94 -3.90 23.21
C ASP A 482 2.15 -4.18 21.94
N LEU A 483 2.81 -4.08 20.78
CA LEU A 483 2.24 -4.43 19.49
C LEU A 483 1.77 -5.89 19.46
N GLY A 484 2.63 -6.81 19.93
CA GLY A 484 2.29 -8.22 20.04
C GLY A 484 1.10 -8.48 20.97
N HIS A 485 0.98 -7.72 22.07
CA HIS A 485 -0.17 -7.81 22.97
C HIS A 485 -1.47 -7.26 22.34
N ALA A 486 -1.36 -6.34 21.42
CA ALA A 486 -2.50 -5.74 20.71
C ALA A 486 -3.03 -6.58 19.52
N VAL A 487 -2.30 -7.61 19.07
CA VAL A 487 -2.75 -8.51 18.01
C VAL A 487 -4.06 -9.20 18.42
N ARG A 488 -5.02 -9.24 17.50
CA ARG A 488 -6.29 -9.95 17.62
C ARG A 488 -6.57 -10.69 16.31
N PRO A 489 -7.24 -11.84 16.34
CA PRO A 489 -7.71 -12.49 15.12
C PRO A 489 -8.76 -11.61 14.43
N PHE A 490 -8.96 -11.82 13.15
CA PHE A 490 -10.09 -11.22 12.44
C PHE A 490 -11.37 -11.98 12.85
N LEU A 491 -12.37 -11.25 13.35
CA LEU A 491 -13.65 -11.79 13.81
C LEU A 491 -14.73 -11.59 12.75
#